data_7464b098b3019c3de9adeb142d3f9496
#
_entry.id   7464b098b3019c3de9adeb142d3f9496
#
_cell.length_a   1.000
_cell.length_b   1.000
_cell.length_c   1.000
_cell.angle_alpha   90.00
_cell.angle_beta   90.00
_cell.angle_gamma   90.00
#
_symmetry.space_group_name_H-M   'P 1'
#
loop_
_entity.id
_entity.type
_entity.pdbx_description
1 polymer ?
#
loop_
_entity_poly.entity_id
_entity_poly.type
_entity_poly.pdbx_seq_one_letter_code
_entity_poly.pdbx_strand_id
1 'polypeptide(L)'
;MFLASFSFPLFLLFLRNKWEIAFIAGALAVWGAIQFGREKLRVYRTRNWPKATGTVSNIRSRKVDGGANGVDYFKVTFDFTWRVAQDHTGTYKFNCTSEEMAAGAVAGLQERSVSVHYKPSDESKGILWEDEVWDIWWETYWAMSHPEAQPTSQ
;
A
#
# COMPACT_ATOMS: atom_id res chain seq x y z
N MET A 1 0.85 -13.01 -36.71
CA MET A 1 2.31 -12.87 -36.92
C MET A 1 2.61 -11.49 -37.51
N PHE A 2 2.36 -10.40 -36.69
CA PHE A 2 2.54 -9.00 -37.16
C PHE A 2 2.81 -8.09 -35.94
N LEU A 3 3.96 -8.23 -35.29
CA LEU A 3 4.32 -7.35 -34.14
C LEU A 3 5.84 -7.03 -34.08
N ALA A 4 6.59 -7.23 -35.13
CA ALA A 4 8.03 -7.06 -35.05
C ALA A 4 8.61 -5.87 -35.85
N SER A 5 7.79 -5.01 -36.46
CA SER A 5 8.32 -4.01 -37.43
C SER A 5 8.28 -2.55 -36.98
N PHE A 6 7.77 -2.23 -35.80
CA PHE A 6 7.53 -0.81 -35.45
C PHE A 6 8.55 -0.18 -34.49
N SER A 7 9.41 -0.95 -33.87
CA SER A 7 10.27 -0.44 -32.79
C SER A 7 11.68 -0.01 -33.18
N PHE A 8 12.19 -0.48 -34.29
CA PHE A 8 13.60 -0.28 -34.64
C PHE A 8 13.96 1.14 -35.14
N PRO A 9 13.18 1.80 -36.00
CA PRO A 9 13.54 3.14 -36.49
C PRO A 9 13.38 4.22 -35.43
N LEU A 10 12.42 4.09 -34.51
CA LEU A 10 12.23 5.03 -33.37
C LEU A 10 13.40 4.93 -32.39
N PHE A 11 13.89 3.74 -32.12
CA PHE A 11 15.04 3.53 -31.23
C PHE A 11 16.34 4.13 -31.80
N LEU A 12 16.54 4.05 -33.11
CA LEU A 12 17.72 4.65 -33.80
C LEU A 12 17.63 6.18 -33.86
N LEU A 13 16.44 6.76 -33.99
CA LEU A 13 16.25 8.21 -33.86
C LEU A 13 16.54 8.71 -32.44
N PHE A 14 16.20 7.94 -31.43
CA PHE A 14 16.54 8.24 -30.03
C PHE A 14 18.04 8.20 -29.73
N LEU A 15 18.76 7.24 -30.33
CA LEU A 15 20.22 7.11 -30.15
C LEU A 15 21.02 8.27 -30.79
N ARG A 16 20.44 8.99 -31.75
CA ARG A 16 21.11 10.12 -32.41
C ARG A 16 21.24 11.34 -31.49
N ASN A 17 20.44 11.44 -30.44
CA ASN A 17 20.45 12.59 -29.52
C ASN A 17 20.79 12.19 -28.08
N LYS A 18 22.06 11.82 -27.86
CA LYS A 18 22.57 11.36 -26.55
C LYS A 18 22.20 12.28 -25.39
N TRP A 19 22.09 13.58 -25.66
CA TRP A 19 21.76 14.60 -24.66
C TRP A 19 20.29 14.53 -24.22
N GLU A 20 19.36 14.21 -25.12
CA GLU A 20 17.93 14.07 -24.78
C GLU A 20 17.70 12.84 -23.91
N ILE A 21 18.39 11.72 -24.22
CA ILE A 21 18.33 10.51 -23.39
C ILE A 21 18.89 10.78 -21.99
N ALA A 22 20.04 11.45 -21.90
CA ALA A 22 20.64 11.82 -20.63
C ALA A 22 19.72 12.74 -19.81
N PHE A 23 19.05 13.69 -20.46
CA PHE A 23 18.11 14.59 -19.82
C PHE A 23 16.87 13.85 -19.30
N ILE A 24 16.28 12.97 -20.10
CA ILE A 24 15.11 12.16 -19.71
C ILE A 24 15.48 11.21 -18.56
N ALA A 25 16.62 10.53 -18.65
CA ALA A 25 17.10 9.65 -17.59
C ALA A 25 17.38 10.43 -16.28
N GLY A 26 17.97 11.61 -16.40
CA GLY A 26 18.17 12.51 -15.27
C GLY A 26 16.85 12.97 -14.63
N ALA A 27 15.89 13.38 -15.44
CA ALA A 27 14.57 13.80 -14.97
C ALA A 27 13.82 12.65 -14.25
N LEU A 28 13.88 11.43 -14.81
CA LEU A 28 13.29 10.25 -14.17
C LEU A 28 13.99 9.89 -12.86
N ALA A 29 15.31 9.99 -12.80
CA ALA A 29 16.07 9.74 -11.58
C ALA A 29 15.73 10.76 -10.48
N VAL A 30 15.65 12.05 -10.84
CA VAL A 30 15.25 13.11 -9.91
C VAL A 30 13.80 12.90 -9.45
N TRP A 31 12.90 12.61 -10.36
CA TRP A 31 11.50 12.32 -10.00
C TRP A 31 11.38 11.11 -9.07
N GLY A 32 12.08 10.01 -9.36
CA GLY A 32 12.15 8.83 -8.50
C GLY A 32 12.73 9.14 -7.12
N ALA A 33 13.82 9.93 -7.07
CA ALA A 33 14.42 10.36 -5.81
C ALA A 33 13.46 11.23 -4.99
N ILE A 34 12.70 12.11 -5.63
CA ILE A 34 11.68 12.94 -4.96
C ILE A 34 10.57 12.05 -4.39
N GLN A 35 10.05 11.11 -5.16
CA GLN A 35 8.98 10.22 -4.68
C GLN A 35 9.47 9.35 -3.52
N PHE A 36 10.63 8.72 -3.67
CA PHE A 36 11.22 7.91 -2.61
C PHE A 36 11.57 8.76 -1.37
N GLY A 37 12.10 9.97 -1.57
CA GLY A 37 12.42 10.89 -0.49
C GLY A 37 11.17 11.36 0.27
N ARG A 38 10.06 11.60 -0.42
CA ARG A 38 8.79 12.01 0.22
C ARG A 38 8.26 10.93 1.16
N GLU A 39 8.29 9.66 0.76
CA GLU A 39 7.88 8.53 1.60
C GLU A 39 8.78 8.38 2.83
N LYS A 40 10.09 8.41 2.64
CA LYS A 40 11.05 8.36 3.75
C LYS A 40 10.90 9.54 4.71
N LEU A 41 10.69 10.75 4.19
CA LEU A 41 10.45 11.93 5.02
C LEU A 41 9.11 11.85 5.76
N ARG A 42 8.07 11.26 5.16
CA ARG A 42 6.79 11.04 5.83
C ARG A 42 6.97 10.10 7.02
N VAL A 43 7.59 8.93 6.80
CA VAL A 43 7.89 7.97 7.86
C VAL A 43 8.76 8.60 8.95
N TYR A 44 9.84 9.31 8.56
CA TYR A 44 10.71 9.97 9.52
C TYR A 44 9.98 11.02 10.37
N ARG A 45 9.13 11.86 9.76
CA ARG A 45 8.36 12.89 10.46
C ARG A 45 7.32 12.31 11.41
N THR A 46 6.77 11.13 11.07
CA THR A 46 5.72 10.49 11.87
C THR A 46 6.26 9.48 12.88
N ARG A 47 7.56 9.16 12.80
CA ARG A 47 8.20 8.16 13.68
C ARG A 47 8.04 8.48 15.17
N ASN A 48 8.06 9.76 15.51
CA ASN A 48 7.93 10.22 16.89
C ASN A 48 6.49 10.64 17.25
N TRP A 49 5.52 10.34 16.39
CA TRP A 49 4.13 10.59 16.72
C TRP A 49 3.66 9.63 17.81
N PRO A 50 2.89 10.12 18.79
CA PRO A 50 2.30 9.26 19.80
C PRO A 50 1.36 8.26 19.14
N LYS A 51 1.19 7.11 19.81
CA LYS A 51 0.32 6.02 19.36
C LYS A 51 -0.95 6.00 20.19
N ALA A 52 -2.07 5.75 19.55
CA ALA A 52 -3.33 5.41 20.16
C ALA A 52 -3.79 4.05 19.61
N THR A 53 -4.51 3.31 20.43
CA THR A 53 -5.15 2.09 19.95
C THR A 53 -6.41 2.48 19.18
N GLY A 54 -6.49 2.02 17.94
CA GLY A 54 -7.68 2.15 17.10
C GLY A 54 -8.35 0.80 16.88
N THR A 55 -9.58 0.83 16.41
CA THR A 55 -10.34 -0.36 16.01
C THR A 55 -10.73 -0.24 14.55
N VAL A 56 -10.53 -1.31 13.81
CA VAL A 56 -10.88 -1.40 12.38
C VAL A 56 -12.37 -1.72 12.23
N SER A 57 -13.01 -1.05 11.28
CA SER A 57 -14.42 -1.24 10.94
C SER A 57 -14.65 -1.07 9.43
N ASN A 58 -15.84 -1.44 8.96
CA ASN A 58 -16.30 -1.20 7.58
C ASN A 58 -15.32 -1.65 6.51
N ILE A 59 -14.77 -2.86 6.64
CA ILE A 59 -13.84 -3.40 5.64
C ILE A 59 -14.59 -3.81 4.39
N ARG A 60 -14.05 -3.44 3.24
CA ARG A 60 -14.57 -3.80 1.93
C ARG A 60 -13.44 -4.01 0.93
N SER A 61 -13.59 -5.01 0.09
CA SER A 61 -12.72 -5.23 -1.06
C SER A 61 -13.49 -4.97 -2.36
N ARG A 62 -12.78 -4.49 -3.35
CA ARG A 62 -13.32 -4.26 -4.69
C ARG A 62 -12.28 -4.64 -5.72
N LYS A 63 -12.67 -5.46 -6.70
CA LYS A 63 -11.87 -5.69 -7.90
C LYS A 63 -11.78 -4.41 -8.72
N VAL A 64 -10.58 -4.09 -9.17
CA VAL A 64 -10.28 -2.97 -10.06
C VAL A 64 -9.62 -3.54 -11.30
N ASP A 65 -10.26 -3.34 -12.43
CA ASP A 65 -9.73 -3.78 -13.73
C ASP A 65 -8.55 -2.90 -14.12
N GLY A 66 -7.44 -3.51 -14.49
CA GLY A 66 -6.21 -2.80 -14.87
C GLY A 66 -6.28 -2.11 -16.24
N GLY A 67 -7.42 -2.17 -16.93
CA GLY A 67 -7.60 -1.61 -18.26
C GLY A 67 -6.84 -2.38 -19.36
N ALA A 68 -6.75 -1.82 -20.55
CA ALA A 68 -6.22 -2.49 -21.74
C ALA A 68 -4.76 -3.00 -21.64
N ASN A 69 -3.98 -2.49 -20.69
CA ASN A 69 -2.57 -2.85 -20.49
C ASN A 69 -2.20 -3.10 -19.03
N GLY A 70 -3.16 -3.18 -18.14
CA GLY A 70 -2.94 -3.34 -16.71
C GLY A 70 -3.27 -4.72 -16.18
N VAL A 71 -2.71 -5.05 -15.04
CA VAL A 71 -3.05 -6.26 -14.29
C VAL A 71 -4.21 -5.91 -13.35
N ASP A 72 -5.24 -6.75 -13.31
CA ASP A 72 -6.32 -6.64 -12.34
C ASP A 72 -5.77 -6.71 -10.92
N TYR A 73 -6.31 -5.92 -10.03
CA TYR A 73 -5.96 -5.93 -8.63
C TYR A 73 -7.20 -5.74 -7.74
N PHE A 74 -7.06 -6.08 -6.48
CA PHE A 74 -8.12 -5.92 -5.49
C PHE A 74 -7.76 -4.78 -4.55
N LYS A 75 -8.63 -3.78 -4.49
CA LYS A 75 -8.48 -2.65 -3.56
C LYS A 75 -9.24 -2.95 -2.28
N VAL A 76 -8.51 -3.08 -1.19
CA VAL A 76 -9.07 -3.17 0.15
C VAL A 76 -9.15 -1.79 0.76
N THR A 77 -10.28 -1.47 1.35
CA THR A 77 -10.52 -0.20 2.05
C THR A 77 -11.18 -0.52 3.37
N PHE A 78 -10.70 0.09 4.44
CA PHE A 78 -11.34 0.00 5.74
C PHE A 78 -11.30 1.33 6.47
N ASP A 79 -12.25 1.51 7.36
CA ASP A 79 -12.29 2.63 8.28
C ASP A 79 -11.69 2.18 9.61
N PHE A 80 -11.02 3.08 10.30
CA PHE A 80 -10.51 2.85 11.63
C PHE A 80 -10.85 4.03 12.54
N THR A 81 -11.16 3.72 13.77
CA THR A 81 -11.49 4.72 14.80
C THR A 81 -10.45 4.68 15.90
N TRP A 82 -10.06 5.82 16.41
CA TRP A 82 -9.18 5.93 17.57
C TRP A 82 -9.64 7.04 18.50
N ARG A 83 -9.26 6.94 19.74
CA ARG A 83 -9.61 7.90 20.77
C ARG A 83 -8.39 8.43 21.47
N VAL A 84 -8.30 9.75 21.55
CA VAL A 84 -7.35 10.47 22.41
C VAL A 84 -8.17 11.32 23.37
N ALA A 85 -8.49 12.56 23.05
CA ALA A 85 -9.45 13.38 23.79
C ALA A 85 -10.88 13.16 23.28
N GLN A 86 -11.03 12.93 22.00
CA GLN A 86 -12.29 12.68 21.29
C GLN A 86 -12.14 11.48 20.35
N ASP A 87 -13.28 10.97 19.87
CA ASP A 87 -13.27 9.90 18.87
C ASP A 87 -12.98 10.49 17.48
N HIS A 88 -12.03 9.90 16.80
CA HIS A 88 -11.61 10.26 15.45
C HIS A 88 -11.78 9.05 14.53
N THR A 89 -11.98 9.32 13.26
CA THR A 89 -12.12 8.27 12.24
C THR A 89 -11.21 8.56 11.06
N GLY A 90 -10.55 7.54 10.57
CA GLY A 90 -9.73 7.58 9.36
C GLY A 90 -10.08 6.45 8.40
N THR A 91 -9.62 6.55 7.17
CA THR A 91 -9.77 5.51 6.15
C THR A 91 -8.41 5.12 5.62
N TYR A 92 -8.15 3.82 5.57
CA TYR A 92 -6.94 3.26 4.98
C TYR A 92 -7.26 2.47 3.72
N LYS A 93 -6.33 2.45 2.76
CA LYS A 93 -6.50 1.78 1.47
C LYS A 93 -5.19 1.14 1.05
N PHE A 94 -5.27 -0.11 0.58
CA PHE A 94 -4.14 -0.80 -0.03
C PHE A 94 -4.61 -1.74 -1.13
N ASN A 95 -3.68 -2.25 -1.92
CA ASN A 95 -3.98 -3.10 -3.05
C ASN A 95 -3.43 -4.51 -2.80
N CYS A 96 -4.23 -5.51 -3.15
CA CYS A 96 -3.86 -6.92 -3.16
C CYS A 96 -3.79 -7.41 -4.61
N THR A 97 -2.89 -8.33 -4.87
CA THR A 97 -2.68 -8.90 -6.21
C THR A 97 -3.64 -10.05 -6.53
N SER A 98 -4.27 -10.66 -5.52
CA SER A 98 -5.24 -11.75 -5.70
C SER A 98 -6.47 -11.56 -4.83
N GLU A 99 -7.55 -12.26 -5.20
CA GLU A 99 -8.81 -12.27 -4.45
C GLU A 99 -8.64 -12.93 -3.08
N GLU A 100 -7.85 -14.00 -3.02
CA GLU A 100 -7.56 -14.71 -1.77
C GLU A 100 -6.83 -13.81 -0.78
N MET A 101 -5.83 -13.03 -1.25
CA MET A 101 -5.16 -12.05 -0.41
C MET A 101 -6.13 -10.98 0.10
N ALA A 102 -7.04 -10.51 -0.75
CA ALA A 102 -8.03 -9.51 -0.35
C ALA A 102 -9.04 -10.09 0.65
N ALA A 103 -9.50 -11.32 0.45
CA ALA A 103 -10.37 -12.02 1.40
C ALA A 103 -9.67 -12.27 2.74
N GLY A 104 -8.40 -12.69 2.70
CA GLY A 104 -7.57 -12.85 3.89
C GLY A 104 -7.40 -11.55 4.67
N ALA A 105 -7.17 -10.45 3.96
CA ALA A 105 -7.07 -9.14 4.58
C ALA A 105 -8.39 -8.70 5.23
N VAL A 106 -9.52 -8.93 4.57
CA VAL A 106 -10.85 -8.63 5.15
C VAL A 106 -11.08 -9.44 6.43
N ALA A 107 -10.83 -10.76 6.39
CA ALA A 107 -11.01 -11.62 7.54
C ALA A 107 -10.04 -11.30 8.69
N GLY A 108 -8.78 -11.01 8.34
CA GLY A 108 -7.72 -10.76 9.33
C GLY A 108 -7.82 -9.41 10.02
N LEU A 109 -8.34 -8.40 9.35
CA LEU A 109 -8.45 -7.05 9.89
C LEU A 109 -9.80 -6.74 10.55
N GLN A 110 -10.81 -7.60 10.35
CA GLN A 110 -12.15 -7.37 10.89
C GLN A 110 -12.10 -7.24 12.42
N GLU A 111 -12.57 -6.10 12.95
CA GLU A 111 -12.63 -5.80 14.38
C GLU A 111 -11.26 -5.84 15.11
N ARG A 112 -10.17 -5.85 14.37
CA ARG A 112 -8.82 -5.86 14.96
C ARG A 112 -8.43 -4.50 15.51
N SER A 113 -7.62 -4.55 16.56
CA SER A 113 -6.94 -3.38 17.09
C SER A 113 -5.74 -3.04 16.22
N VAL A 114 -5.57 -1.77 15.92
CA VAL A 114 -4.45 -1.22 15.13
C VAL A 114 -3.78 -0.08 15.87
N SER A 115 -2.49 0.10 15.64
CA SER A 115 -1.75 1.25 16.18
C SER A 115 -1.94 2.46 15.28
N VAL A 116 -2.59 3.50 15.78
CA VAL A 116 -2.79 4.75 15.06
C VAL A 116 -1.78 5.77 15.54
N HIS A 117 -0.91 6.22 14.64
CA HIS A 117 0.02 7.32 14.92
C HIS A 117 -0.67 8.64 14.65
N TYR A 118 -0.86 9.47 15.66
CA TYR A 118 -1.58 10.73 15.50
C TYR A 118 -0.66 11.94 15.69
N LYS A 119 -1.01 13.03 14.99
CA LYS A 119 -0.25 14.27 15.05
C LYS A 119 -0.51 14.99 16.36
N PRO A 120 0.53 15.29 17.20
CA PRO A 120 0.32 15.89 18.53
C PRO A 120 -0.38 17.25 18.51
N SER A 121 -0.21 18.02 17.42
CA SER A 121 -0.84 19.35 17.27
C SER A 121 -2.23 19.28 16.62
N ASP A 122 -2.69 18.11 16.20
CA ASP A 122 -3.97 17.93 15.53
C ASP A 122 -4.35 16.45 15.60
N GLU A 123 -4.96 16.04 16.69
CA GLU A 123 -5.30 14.65 17.00
C GLU A 123 -6.26 14.01 15.98
N SER A 124 -6.96 14.83 15.18
CA SER A 124 -7.81 14.35 14.09
C SER A 124 -7.01 13.76 12.92
N LYS A 125 -5.71 14.00 12.86
CA LYS A 125 -4.81 13.48 11.82
C LYS A 125 -4.08 12.24 12.32
N GLY A 126 -4.71 11.10 12.13
CA GLY A 126 -4.15 9.77 12.39
C GLY A 126 -3.69 9.10 11.10
N ILE A 127 -2.61 8.34 11.20
CA ILE A 127 -2.09 7.49 10.12
C ILE A 127 -1.84 6.07 10.65
N LEU A 128 -1.99 5.10 9.79
CA LEU A 128 -1.52 3.74 10.00
C LEU A 128 -0.21 3.54 9.23
N TRP A 129 0.72 2.84 9.82
CA TRP A 129 1.91 2.41 9.10
C TRP A 129 1.64 1.11 8.35
N GLU A 130 2.15 1.05 7.14
CA GLU A 130 1.89 -0.07 6.24
C GLU A 130 2.41 -1.39 6.80
N ASP A 131 3.62 -1.40 7.39
CA ASP A 131 4.23 -2.55 8.03
C ASP A 131 3.37 -3.06 9.20
N GLU A 132 2.88 -2.19 10.08
CA GLU A 132 2.02 -2.58 11.20
C GLU A 132 0.68 -3.18 10.71
N VAL A 133 0.12 -2.67 9.61
CA VAL A 133 -1.11 -3.22 9.00
C VAL A 133 -0.82 -4.57 8.34
N TRP A 134 0.32 -4.69 7.65
CA TRP A 134 0.75 -5.92 7.02
C TRP A 134 0.96 -7.05 8.03
N ASP A 135 1.62 -6.79 9.14
CA ASP A 135 1.89 -7.78 10.18
C ASP A 135 0.59 -8.39 10.73
N ILE A 136 -0.45 -7.56 10.94
CA ILE A 136 -1.74 -8.01 11.48
C ILE A 136 -2.45 -8.98 10.53
N TRP A 137 -2.60 -8.64 9.27
CA TRP A 137 -3.37 -9.47 8.35
C TRP A 137 -2.54 -10.61 7.76
N TRP A 138 -1.21 -10.47 7.65
CA TRP A 138 -0.32 -11.51 7.16
C TRP A 138 -0.35 -12.75 8.04
N GLU A 139 -0.36 -12.59 9.34
CA GLU A 139 -0.51 -13.70 10.28
C GLU A 139 -1.81 -14.49 10.02
N THR A 140 -2.92 -13.77 9.79
CA THR A 140 -4.21 -14.41 9.51
C THR A 140 -4.23 -15.07 8.13
N TYR A 141 -3.70 -14.40 7.12
CA TYR A 141 -3.57 -14.96 5.77
C TYR A 141 -2.71 -16.22 5.78
N TRP A 142 -1.58 -16.16 6.47
CA TRP A 142 -0.68 -17.32 6.60
C TRP A 142 -1.37 -18.48 7.29
N ALA A 143 -2.06 -18.26 8.39
CA ALA A 143 -2.81 -19.30 9.11
C ALA A 143 -3.92 -19.94 8.27
N MET A 144 -4.61 -19.16 7.43
CA MET A 144 -5.62 -19.67 6.51
C MET A 144 -5.02 -20.46 5.34
N SER A 145 -3.87 -20.03 4.83
CA SER A 145 -3.19 -20.66 3.70
C SER A 145 -2.44 -21.94 4.09
N HIS A 146 -2.12 -22.11 5.38
CA HIS A 146 -1.36 -23.24 5.92
C HIS A 146 -2.03 -23.86 7.15
N PRO A 147 -3.26 -24.44 6.97
CA PRO A 147 -4.01 -25.00 8.09
C PRO A 147 -3.28 -26.12 8.83
N GLU A 148 -2.36 -26.82 8.17
CA GLU A 148 -1.57 -27.92 8.73
C GLU A 148 -0.46 -27.43 9.67
N ALA A 149 -0.11 -26.15 9.65
CA ALA A 149 0.94 -25.56 10.48
C ALA A 149 0.43 -25.08 11.86
N GLN A 150 -0.86 -25.18 12.12
CA GLN A 150 -1.40 -24.82 13.43
C GLN A 150 -1.04 -25.88 14.45
N PRO A 151 -0.38 -25.51 15.58
CA PRO A 151 -0.13 -26.45 16.67
C PRO A 151 -1.50 -26.94 17.18
N THR A 152 -1.75 -28.23 17.05
CA THR A 152 -2.89 -28.90 17.69
C THR A 152 -2.83 -28.61 19.18
N SER A 153 -3.66 -27.66 19.63
CA SER A 153 -3.88 -27.45 21.07
C SER A 153 -4.49 -28.71 21.65
N GLN A 154 -3.65 -29.54 22.26
CA GLN A 154 -4.05 -30.61 23.16
C GLN A 154 -4.37 -30.05 24.54
#